data_822863df4b64b437540a2497a2ef5b9a
#
_entry.id   822863df4b64b437540a2497a2ef5b9a
#
_cell.length_a   1.000
_cell.length_b   1.000
_cell.length_c   1.000
_cell.angle_alpha   90.00
_cell.angle_beta   90.00
_cell.angle_gamma   90.00
#
_symmetry.space_group_name_H-M   'P 1'
#
loop_
_entity.id
_entity.type
_entity.pdbx_description
1 polymer ?
#
loop_
_entity_poly.entity_id
_entity_poly.type
_entity_poly.pdbx_seq_one_letter_code
_entity_poly.pdbx_strand_id
1 'polypeptide(L)'
;MKNWLTYLVSSALGILFFFMFHTEAWYIPVVSTAVSWLQAFCSVSFLIIMGLTLSAAVSSFLGHKDIGTGVCLTTLLWGLVSGFVLCIVAGLIFLVLPTAPVLPSTANNVKPVFANNFFVVLVAALLLGFTLRPTAKVFKDAYSLENSLSEAAFRFCKDFSRFWWIALFFFSAYAAPSLQGNSFTILLPSLVIAAVSVVVVLPLLFCCFTHFKINPFRKMFRLLPPALSALFGQNADAAYIPLYSSERNNLGIQKRVVGFCTPLFRIMGRGGSAAFATYAVCLAIYNSGEAVSLVTVLLVAAACTCVSFAAFSAPGTEVLVICSFAFSLFERKADSIALLPLLAPLSALVDVLISGLGPIIIGKNFNADCEICNWDTV
;
A
#
# COMPACT_ATOMS: atom_id res chain seq x y z
N MET A 1 -1.13 -22.61 -0.40
CA MET A 1 -0.39 -22.35 -1.67
C MET A 1 -1.27 -22.28 -2.93
N LYS A 2 -2.49 -22.82 -2.96
CA LYS A 2 -3.34 -22.80 -4.19
C LYS A 2 -4.09 -21.49 -4.47
N ASN A 3 -4.14 -20.56 -3.51
CA ASN A 3 -5.00 -19.36 -3.64
C ASN A 3 -4.48 -18.31 -4.62
N TRP A 4 -3.15 -18.21 -4.84
CA TRP A 4 -2.60 -17.23 -5.77
C TRP A 4 -3.07 -17.45 -7.22
N LEU A 5 -3.25 -18.72 -7.61
CA LEU A 5 -3.74 -19.08 -8.95
C LEU A 5 -5.20 -18.61 -9.13
N THR A 6 -6.04 -18.80 -8.11
CA THR A 6 -7.43 -18.33 -8.16
C THR A 6 -7.50 -16.80 -8.29
N TYR A 7 -6.60 -16.06 -7.66
CA TYR A 7 -6.52 -14.60 -7.80
C TYR A 7 -6.10 -14.19 -9.22
N LEU A 8 -5.06 -14.84 -9.79
CA LEU A 8 -4.63 -14.57 -11.17
C LEU A 8 -5.73 -14.91 -12.19
N VAL A 9 -6.36 -16.07 -12.05
CA VAL A 9 -7.45 -16.48 -12.93
C VAL A 9 -8.63 -15.52 -12.82
N SER A 10 -8.99 -15.13 -11.61
CA SER A 10 -10.09 -14.19 -11.39
C SER A 10 -9.80 -12.81 -12.02
N SER A 11 -8.60 -12.29 -11.87
CA SER A 11 -8.24 -11.01 -12.50
C SER A 11 -8.21 -11.11 -14.03
N ALA A 12 -7.71 -12.19 -14.57
CA ALA A 12 -7.74 -12.43 -16.01
C ALA A 12 -9.17 -12.53 -16.56
N LEU A 13 -10.06 -13.24 -15.83
CA LEU A 13 -11.48 -13.33 -16.18
C LEU A 13 -12.19 -11.98 -16.11
N GLY A 14 -11.86 -11.12 -15.13
CA GLY A 14 -12.44 -9.77 -15.05
C GLY A 14 -12.02 -8.89 -16.23
N ILE A 15 -10.75 -8.94 -16.63
CA ILE A 15 -10.27 -8.24 -17.83
C ILE A 15 -10.96 -8.78 -19.10
N LEU A 16 -11.06 -10.11 -19.22
CA LEU A 16 -11.74 -10.74 -20.36
C LEU A 16 -13.22 -10.36 -20.40
N PHE A 17 -13.88 -10.31 -19.24
CA PHE A 17 -15.26 -9.86 -19.12
C PHE A 17 -15.45 -8.43 -19.61
N PHE A 18 -14.51 -7.53 -19.32
CA PHE A 18 -14.51 -6.18 -19.90
C PHE A 18 -14.47 -6.25 -21.44
N PHE A 19 -13.51 -6.95 -22.03
CA PHE A 19 -13.39 -7.01 -23.50
C PHE A 19 -14.64 -7.60 -24.19
N MET A 20 -15.37 -8.48 -23.52
CA MET A 20 -16.59 -9.07 -24.07
C MET A 20 -17.82 -8.15 -23.96
N PHE A 21 -17.93 -7.37 -22.89
CA PHE A 21 -19.16 -6.67 -22.52
C PHE A 21 -19.07 -5.15 -22.42
N HIS A 22 -17.89 -4.54 -22.65
CA HIS A 22 -17.70 -3.10 -22.45
C HIS A 22 -18.58 -2.22 -23.36
N THR A 23 -19.08 -2.74 -24.48
CA THR A 23 -20.00 -2.04 -25.39
C THR A 23 -21.46 -2.08 -24.91
N GLU A 24 -21.77 -2.95 -23.97
CA GLU A 24 -23.13 -3.11 -23.45
C GLU A 24 -23.51 -1.99 -22.48
N ALA A 25 -24.68 -1.38 -22.64
CA ALA A 25 -25.10 -0.24 -21.81
C ALA A 25 -25.21 -0.55 -20.31
N TRP A 26 -25.45 -1.80 -19.93
CA TRP A 26 -25.55 -2.25 -18.55
C TRP A 26 -24.20 -2.45 -17.86
N TYR A 27 -23.11 -2.64 -18.61
CA TYR A 27 -21.81 -3.01 -18.08
C TYR A 27 -21.25 -1.97 -17.10
N ILE A 28 -21.12 -0.70 -17.57
CA ILE A 28 -20.52 0.38 -16.76
C ILE A 28 -21.29 0.60 -15.46
N PRO A 29 -22.63 0.77 -15.44
CA PRO A 29 -23.34 1.03 -14.18
C PRO A 29 -23.28 -0.16 -13.22
N VAL A 30 -23.32 -1.40 -13.69
CA VAL A 30 -23.25 -2.58 -12.83
C VAL A 30 -21.87 -2.74 -12.21
N VAL A 31 -20.81 -2.66 -13.02
CA VAL A 31 -19.43 -2.84 -12.51
C VAL A 31 -19.03 -1.68 -11.61
N SER A 32 -19.33 -0.44 -11.97
CA SER A 32 -19.01 0.73 -11.12
C SER A 32 -19.75 0.70 -9.77
N THR A 33 -21.01 0.30 -9.76
CA THR A 33 -21.80 0.13 -8.53
C THR A 33 -21.22 -0.98 -7.67
N ALA A 34 -20.91 -2.15 -8.23
CA ALA A 34 -20.29 -3.25 -7.50
C ALA A 34 -18.94 -2.83 -6.87
N VAL A 35 -18.11 -2.13 -7.64
CA VAL A 35 -16.79 -1.65 -7.16
C VAL A 35 -16.94 -0.60 -6.06
N SER A 36 -17.88 0.35 -6.20
CA SER A 36 -18.12 1.36 -5.17
C SER A 36 -18.56 0.74 -3.83
N TRP A 37 -19.45 -0.26 -3.87
CA TRP A 37 -19.83 -1.03 -2.69
C TRP A 37 -18.67 -1.81 -2.08
N LEU A 38 -17.85 -2.46 -2.91
CA LEU A 38 -16.68 -3.19 -2.45
C LEU A 38 -15.63 -2.26 -1.82
N GLN A 39 -15.37 -1.10 -2.41
CA GLN A 39 -14.45 -0.10 -1.84
C GLN A 39 -14.97 0.45 -0.51
N ALA A 40 -16.26 0.79 -0.41
CA ALA A 40 -16.87 1.22 0.84
C ALA A 40 -16.75 0.12 1.92
N PHE A 41 -17.05 -1.14 1.56
CA PHE A 41 -16.88 -2.28 2.46
C PHE A 41 -15.43 -2.46 2.91
N CYS A 42 -14.45 -2.34 2.00
CA CYS A 42 -13.03 -2.41 2.34
C CYS A 42 -12.62 -1.33 3.34
N SER A 43 -13.02 -0.08 3.10
CA SER A 43 -12.67 1.06 3.95
C SER A 43 -13.26 0.91 5.35
N VAL A 44 -14.53 0.55 5.47
CA VAL A 44 -15.19 0.36 6.78
C VAL A 44 -14.59 -0.84 7.52
N SER A 45 -14.44 -1.98 6.84
CA SER A 45 -13.87 -3.20 7.43
C SER A 45 -12.44 -2.96 7.90
N PHE A 46 -11.64 -2.24 7.10
CA PHE A 46 -10.28 -1.89 7.48
C PHE A 46 -10.24 -1.05 8.77
N LEU A 47 -11.07 -0.04 8.90
CA LEU A 47 -11.11 0.81 10.11
C LEU A 47 -11.45 -0.02 11.36
N ILE A 48 -12.42 -0.92 11.28
CA ILE A 48 -12.79 -1.80 12.39
C ILE A 48 -11.66 -2.76 12.75
N ILE A 49 -11.09 -3.44 11.75
CA ILE A 49 -10.00 -4.39 11.95
C ILE A 49 -8.77 -3.67 12.53
N MET A 50 -8.41 -2.51 11.98
CA MET A 50 -7.32 -1.67 12.47
C MET A 50 -7.54 -1.28 13.94
N GLY A 51 -8.72 -0.77 14.27
CA GLY A 51 -9.05 -0.38 15.64
C GLY A 51 -8.83 -1.51 16.63
N LEU A 52 -9.38 -2.69 16.34
CA LEU A 52 -9.30 -3.85 17.21
C LEU A 52 -7.89 -4.47 17.29
N THR A 53 -7.17 -4.53 16.17
CA THR A 53 -5.86 -5.18 16.14
C THR A 53 -4.76 -4.28 16.69
N LEU A 54 -4.83 -2.98 16.43
CA LEU A 54 -3.85 -2.01 16.91
C LEU A 54 -3.96 -1.81 18.42
N SER A 55 -5.16 -1.64 18.97
CA SER A 55 -5.36 -1.48 20.41
C SER A 55 -4.83 -2.70 21.18
N ALA A 56 -5.18 -3.92 20.75
CA ALA A 56 -4.70 -5.16 21.36
C ALA A 56 -3.17 -5.34 21.22
N ALA A 57 -2.58 -4.87 20.12
CA ALA A 57 -1.13 -4.94 19.91
C ALA A 57 -0.40 -3.95 20.82
N VAL A 58 -0.86 -2.70 20.92
CA VAL A 58 -0.28 -1.66 21.77
C VAL A 58 -0.33 -2.09 23.24
N SER A 59 -1.48 -2.55 23.75
CA SER A 59 -1.61 -3.04 25.13
C SER A 59 -0.66 -4.19 25.42
N SER A 60 -0.44 -5.08 24.44
CA SER A 60 0.51 -6.19 24.56
C SER A 60 1.96 -5.74 24.55
N PHE A 61 2.37 -4.77 23.70
CA PHE A 61 3.75 -4.26 23.65
C PHE A 61 4.13 -3.43 24.87
N LEU A 62 3.18 -2.74 25.49
CA LEU A 62 3.44 -2.00 26.73
C LEU A 62 3.82 -2.90 27.91
N GLY A 63 3.51 -4.19 27.87
CA GLY A 63 4.01 -5.18 28.78
C GLY A 63 5.51 -5.50 28.64
N HIS A 64 6.11 -5.15 27.46
CA HIS A 64 7.49 -5.47 27.10
C HIS A 64 8.20 -4.22 26.58
N LYS A 65 8.56 -3.31 27.49
CA LYS A 65 9.05 -1.94 27.20
C LYS A 65 10.24 -1.87 26.23
N ASP A 66 11.18 -2.78 26.34
CA ASP A 66 12.45 -2.74 25.57
C ASP A 66 12.23 -3.08 24.08
N ILE A 67 11.21 -3.87 23.76
CA ILE A 67 10.90 -4.30 22.39
C ILE A 67 10.11 -3.21 21.66
N GLY A 68 9.20 -2.51 22.35
CA GLY A 68 8.28 -1.56 21.74
C GLY A 68 8.97 -0.39 21.04
N THR A 69 10.00 0.18 21.65
CA THR A 69 10.76 1.32 21.06
C THR A 69 11.53 0.89 19.82
N GLY A 70 12.18 -0.27 19.85
CA GLY A 70 12.91 -0.82 18.72
C GLY A 70 12.00 -1.13 17.54
N VAL A 71 10.84 -1.73 17.78
CA VAL A 71 9.83 -2.00 16.76
C VAL A 71 9.34 -0.71 16.10
N CYS A 72 9.02 0.31 16.89
CA CYS A 72 8.58 1.61 16.38
C CYS A 72 9.66 2.27 15.51
N LEU A 73 10.90 2.30 15.98
CA LEU A 73 12.03 2.88 15.25
C LEU A 73 12.30 2.13 13.94
N THR A 74 12.30 0.80 13.96
CA THR A 74 12.51 -0.01 12.75
C THR A 74 11.38 0.18 11.75
N THR A 75 10.13 0.29 12.21
CA THR A 75 8.98 0.58 11.36
C THR A 75 9.14 1.92 10.65
N LEU A 76 9.52 2.95 11.39
CA LEU A 76 9.75 4.29 10.87
C LEU A 76 10.92 4.31 9.88
N LEU A 77 12.04 3.68 10.23
CA LEU A 77 13.21 3.61 9.35
C LEU A 77 12.91 2.85 8.06
N TRP A 78 12.20 1.73 8.13
CA TRP A 78 11.80 1.00 6.92
C TRP A 78 10.91 1.84 6.01
N GLY A 79 9.88 2.50 6.56
CA GLY A 79 8.99 3.38 5.78
C GLY A 79 9.72 4.55 5.12
N LEU A 80 10.57 5.27 5.90
CA LEU A 80 11.34 6.41 5.40
C LEU A 80 12.36 5.99 4.34
N VAL A 81 13.20 5.01 4.65
CA VAL A 81 14.31 4.61 3.74
C VAL A 81 13.75 4.00 2.47
N SER A 82 12.76 3.10 2.57
CA SER A 82 12.15 2.52 1.37
C SER A 82 11.48 3.61 0.53
N GLY A 83 10.71 4.51 1.13
CA GLY A 83 10.07 5.60 0.42
C GLY A 83 11.09 6.49 -0.31
N PHE A 84 12.10 6.97 0.38
CA PHE A 84 13.10 7.88 -0.19
C PHE A 84 13.93 7.23 -1.31
N VAL A 85 14.40 5.99 -1.10
CA VAL A 85 15.19 5.29 -2.12
C VAL A 85 14.36 4.98 -3.36
N LEU A 86 13.10 4.55 -3.19
CA LEU A 86 12.22 4.29 -4.33
C LEU A 86 11.87 5.57 -5.10
N CYS A 87 11.72 6.71 -4.42
CA CYS A 87 11.56 8.01 -5.07
C CYS A 87 12.78 8.37 -5.93
N ILE A 88 13.98 8.20 -5.39
CA ILE A 88 15.21 8.45 -6.17
C ILE A 88 15.24 7.56 -7.40
N VAL A 89 15.00 6.26 -7.25
CA VAL A 89 15.01 5.30 -8.36
C VAL A 89 13.99 5.68 -9.44
N ALA A 90 12.78 6.07 -9.06
CA ALA A 90 11.76 6.51 -10.01
C ALA A 90 12.14 7.80 -10.75
N GLY A 91 12.82 8.74 -10.08
CA GLY A 91 13.28 9.99 -10.67
C GLY A 91 14.52 9.86 -11.55
N LEU A 92 15.45 8.94 -11.20
CA LEU A 92 16.70 8.72 -11.96
C LEU A 92 16.47 8.30 -13.43
N ILE A 93 15.29 7.77 -13.73
CA ILE A 93 14.93 7.37 -15.10
C ILE A 93 15.02 8.56 -16.05
N PHE A 94 14.66 9.77 -15.61
CA PHE A 94 14.70 10.98 -16.44
C PHE A 94 16.11 11.50 -16.73
N LEU A 95 17.13 10.98 -16.05
CA LEU A 95 18.53 11.25 -16.40
C LEU A 95 19.02 10.39 -17.58
N VAL A 96 18.35 9.27 -17.86
CA VAL A 96 18.75 8.28 -18.86
C VAL A 96 17.86 8.33 -20.11
N LEU A 97 16.61 8.75 -19.98
CA LEU A 97 15.66 8.80 -21.10
C LEU A 97 15.97 9.97 -22.03
N PRO A 98 16.13 9.71 -23.36
CA PRO A 98 16.49 10.74 -24.33
C PRO A 98 15.32 11.65 -24.75
N THR A 99 14.09 11.19 -24.57
CA THR A 99 12.88 11.94 -24.98
C THR A 99 11.76 11.74 -23.96
N ALA A 100 11.10 12.84 -23.58
CA ALA A 100 9.93 12.76 -22.70
C ALA A 100 8.66 12.47 -23.49
N PRO A 101 7.81 11.62 -22.95
CA PRO A 101 6.44 11.51 -23.42
C PRO A 101 5.66 12.78 -23.05
N VAL A 102 4.85 13.29 -23.98
CA VAL A 102 4.03 14.49 -23.75
C VAL A 102 2.92 14.18 -22.75
N LEU A 103 2.77 15.04 -21.74
CA LEU A 103 1.68 14.94 -20.77
C LEU A 103 0.33 15.23 -21.46
N PRO A 104 -0.69 14.37 -21.24
CA PRO A 104 -2.03 14.67 -21.73
C PRO A 104 -2.63 15.84 -20.94
N SER A 105 -3.15 16.83 -21.65
CA SER A 105 -3.87 17.97 -21.07
C SER A 105 -5.37 17.71 -21.07
N THR A 106 -5.89 17.08 -20.04
CA THR A 106 -7.36 16.93 -19.85
C THR A 106 -7.74 17.36 -18.45
N ALA A 107 -8.43 18.47 -18.36
CA ALA A 107 -8.85 19.05 -17.09
C ALA A 107 -10.12 18.37 -16.55
N ASN A 108 -9.97 17.39 -15.71
CA ASN A 108 -11.07 16.91 -14.86
C ASN A 108 -10.77 17.27 -13.40
N ASN A 109 -11.60 18.11 -12.80
CA ASN A 109 -11.46 18.55 -11.42
C ASN A 109 -11.84 17.42 -10.42
N VAL A 110 -10.95 16.50 -10.18
CA VAL A 110 -11.10 15.54 -9.07
C VAL A 110 -10.62 16.20 -7.78
N LYS A 111 -11.54 16.41 -6.85
CA LYS A 111 -11.16 16.93 -5.51
C LYS A 111 -10.72 15.74 -4.65
N PRO A 112 -9.57 15.84 -3.95
CA PRO A 112 -9.16 14.80 -3.01
C PRO A 112 -10.22 14.70 -1.88
N VAL A 113 -10.67 13.48 -1.61
CA VAL A 113 -11.60 13.20 -0.51
C VAL A 113 -10.78 12.87 0.73
N PHE A 114 -10.77 13.78 1.70
CA PHE A 114 -10.11 13.54 2.98
C PHE A 114 -11.01 12.74 3.93
N ALA A 115 -10.56 11.57 4.34
CA ALA A 115 -11.27 10.72 5.28
C ALA A 115 -10.76 10.95 6.73
N ASN A 116 -11.40 11.87 7.45
CA ASN A 116 -11.05 12.16 8.85
C ASN A 116 -11.26 10.95 9.78
N ASN A 117 -12.11 9.99 9.40
CA ASN A 117 -12.44 8.82 10.21
C ASN A 117 -11.23 7.92 10.52
N PHE A 118 -10.26 7.83 9.61
CA PHE A 118 -9.04 7.05 9.84
C PHE A 118 -8.26 7.57 11.05
N PHE A 119 -8.02 8.89 11.12
CA PHE A 119 -7.28 9.51 12.21
C PHE A 119 -7.98 9.33 13.55
N VAL A 120 -9.30 9.49 13.58
CA VAL A 120 -10.11 9.30 14.79
C VAL A 120 -9.98 7.86 15.30
N VAL A 121 -10.12 6.86 14.43
CA VAL A 121 -9.98 5.45 14.81
C VAL A 121 -8.55 5.12 15.25
N LEU A 122 -7.53 5.68 14.58
CA LEU A 122 -6.13 5.51 14.97
C LEU A 122 -5.87 6.03 16.39
N VAL A 123 -6.29 7.26 16.67
CA VAL A 123 -6.11 7.88 18.01
C VAL A 123 -6.90 7.11 19.06
N ALA A 124 -8.14 6.73 18.79
CA ALA A 124 -8.95 5.94 19.70
C ALA A 124 -8.31 4.57 20.01
N ALA A 125 -7.80 3.86 18.99
CA ALA A 125 -7.13 2.59 19.17
C ALA A 125 -5.84 2.70 19.99
N LEU A 126 -5.05 3.76 19.77
CA LEU A 126 -3.87 4.02 20.58
C LEU A 126 -4.24 4.33 22.03
N LEU A 127 -5.22 5.19 22.27
CA LEU A 127 -5.68 5.53 23.63
C LEU A 127 -6.21 4.28 24.36
N LEU A 128 -7.03 3.46 23.70
CA LEU A 128 -7.51 2.21 24.28
C LEU A 128 -6.36 1.26 24.60
N GLY A 129 -5.41 1.08 23.67
CA GLY A 129 -4.24 0.24 23.89
C GLY A 129 -3.34 0.73 25.04
N PHE A 130 -3.21 2.05 25.21
CA PHE A 130 -2.45 2.63 26.35
C PHE A 130 -3.18 2.48 27.68
N THR A 131 -4.51 2.49 27.70
CA THR A 131 -5.30 2.36 28.94
C THR A 131 -5.48 0.92 29.38
N LEU A 132 -5.68 -0.02 28.45
CA LEU A 132 -5.94 -1.44 28.73
C LEU A 132 -4.65 -2.23 28.93
N ARG A 133 -3.94 -1.97 30.03
CA ARG A 133 -2.69 -2.67 30.33
C ARG A 133 -2.93 -4.04 30.97
N PRO A 134 -2.26 -5.12 30.50
CA PRO A 134 -2.43 -6.47 31.06
C PRO A 134 -1.96 -6.59 32.54
N THR A 135 -1.13 -5.67 33.00
CA THR A 135 -0.60 -5.64 34.36
C THR A 135 -1.60 -5.11 35.41
N ALA A 136 -2.65 -4.40 34.99
CA ALA A 136 -3.64 -3.85 35.88
C ALA A 136 -4.75 -4.88 36.16
N LYS A 137 -4.89 -5.31 37.42
CA LYS A 137 -5.91 -6.32 37.82
C LYS A 137 -7.33 -5.91 37.43
N VAL A 138 -7.63 -4.61 37.51
CA VAL A 138 -8.99 -4.05 37.22
C VAL A 138 -9.35 -4.21 35.74
N PHE A 139 -8.36 -4.21 34.83
CA PHE A 139 -8.59 -4.26 33.36
C PHE A 139 -8.34 -5.64 32.75
N LYS A 140 -8.09 -6.67 33.56
CA LYS A 140 -7.76 -8.01 33.08
C LYS A 140 -8.85 -8.59 32.16
N ASP A 141 -10.11 -8.42 32.53
CA ASP A 141 -11.25 -8.94 31.78
C ASP A 141 -11.46 -8.13 30.50
N ALA A 142 -11.30 -6.80 30.55
CA ALA A 142 -11.36 -5.93 29.38
C ALA A 142 -10.23 -6.27 28.38
N TYR A 143 -9.01 -6.49 28.86
CA TYR A 143 -7.89 -6.93 28.02
C TYR A 143 -8.14 -8.29 27.38
N SER A 144 -8.74 -9.27 28.12
CA SER A 144 -9.08 -10.58 27.56
C SER A 144 -10.13 -10.48 26.47
N LEU A 145 -11.12 -9.60 26.63
CA LEU A 145 -12.15 -9.31 25.64
C LEU A 145 -11.53 -8.68 24.37
N GLU A 146 -10.70 -7.65 24.55
CA GLU A 146 -9.99 -6.98 23.45
C GLU A 146 -9.14 -7.95 22.64
N ASN A 147 -8.39 -8.83 23.31
CA ASN A 147 -7.59 -9.85 22.66
C ASN A 147 -8.45 -10.87 21.90
N SER A 148 -9.61 -11.25 22.44
CA SER A 148 -10.58 -12.13 21.78
C SER A 148 -11.20 -11.49 20.55
N LEU A 149 -11.55 -10.20 20.61
CA LEU A 149 -12.05 -9.43 19.46
C LEU A 149 -10.98 -9.29 18.36
N SER A 150 -9.74 -9.02 18.74
CA SER A 150 -8.62 -9.00 17.78
C SER A 150 -8.43 -10.38 17.10
N GLU A 151 -8.58 -11.49 17.86
CA GLU A 151 -8.54 -12.84 17.26
C GLU A 151 -9.69 -13.06 16.29
N ALA A 152 -10.91 -12.61 16.64
CA ALA A 152 -12.05 -12.68 15.74
C ALA A 152 -11.83 -11.87 14.47
N ALA A 153 -11.21 -10.68 14.54
CA ALA A 153 -10.85 -9.88 13.37
C ALA A 153 -9.88 -10.62 12.44
N PHE A 154 -8.85 -11.27 12.98
CA PHE A 154 -7.93 -12.08 12.16
C PHE A 154 -8.62 -13.30 11.52
N ARG A 155 -9.53 -13.97 12.23
CA ARG A 155 -10.34 -15.07 11.67
C ARG A 155 -11.23 -14.57 10.55
N PHE A 156 -11.89 -13.44 10.75
CA PHE A 156 -12.69 -12.80 9.71
C PHE A 156 -11.84 -12.53 8.45
N CYS A 157 -10.67 -11.91 8.58
CA CYS A 157 -9.77 -11.68 7.44
C CYS A 157 -9.39 -12.99 6.72
N LYS A 158 -9.11 -14.06 7.48
CA LYS A 158 -8.77 -15.38 6.93
C LYS A 158 -9.91 -15.97 6.13
N ASP A 159 -11.12 -15.98 6.69
CA ASP A 159 -12.27 -16.62 6.06
C ASP A 159 -12.78 -15.79 4.89
N PHE A 160 -12.82 -14.46 5.04
CA PHE A 160 -13.23 -13.57 3.98
C PHE A 160 -12.25 -13.55 2.80
N SER A 161 -10.95 -13.68 3.04
CA SER A 161 -9.94 -13.76 1.98
C SER A 161 -10.14 -14.95 1.02
N ARG A 162 -10.84 -16.00 1.46
CA ARG A 162 -11.18 -17.14 0.58
C ARG A 162 -12.14 -16.77 -0.55
N PHE A 163 -13.00 -15.80 -0.31
CA PHE A 163 -13.97 -15.28 -1.27
C PHE A 163 -13.49 -14.03 -1.99
N TRP A 164 -12.29 -13.54 -1.66
CA TRP A 164 -11.74 -12.29 -2.18
C TRP A 164 -11.54 -12.27 -3.71
N TRP A 165 -11.46 -13.43 -4.32
CA TRP A 165 -11.39 -13.56 -5.78
C TRP A 165 -12.59 -12.94 -6.49
N ILE A 166 -13.79 -12.88 -5.86
CA ILE A 166 -14.98 -12.22 -6.40
C ILE A 166 -14.75 -10.71 -6.46
N ALA A 167 -14.21 -10.11 -5.39
CA ALA A 167 -13.88 -8.71 -5.36
C ALA A 167 -12.84 -8.35 -6.43
N LEU A 168 -11.82 -9.22 -6.58
CA LEU A 168 -10.76 -9.03 -7.56
C LEU A 168 -11.27 -9.09 -9.00
N PHE A 169 -12.25 -9.94 -9.29
CA PHE A 169 -12.93 -9.98 -10.58
C PHE A 169 -13.55 -8.61 -10.92
N PHE A 170 -14.32 -8.02 -10.02
CA PHE A 170 -14.94 -6.72 -10.26
C PHE A 170 -13.90 -5.59 -10.32
N PHE A 171 -12.89 -5.61 -9.49
CA PHE A 171 -11.82 -4.62 -9.53
C PHE A 171 -11.06 -4.66 -10.84
N SER A 172 -10.71 -5.83 -11.35
CA SER A 172 -10.00 -5.97 -12.63
C SER A 172 -10.87 -5.60 -13.82
N ALA A 173 -12.16 -5.94 -13.80
CA ALA A 173 -13.11 -5.50 -14.82
C ALA A 173 -13.27 -3.97 -14.84
N TYR A 174 -13.25 -3.31 -13.66
CA TYR A 174 -13.33 -1.86 -13.55
C TYR A 174 -12.03 -1.15 -13.96
N ALA A 175 -10.88 -1.76 -13.69
CA ALA A 175 -9.57 -1.19 -14.03
C ALA A 175 -9.24 -1.32 -15.55
N ALA A 176 -9.81 -2.27 -16.24
CA ALA A 176 -9.49 -2.57 -17.64
C ALA A 176 -9.68 -1.40 -18.62
N PRO A 177 -10.69 -0.51 -18.51
CA PRO A 177 -10.85 0.66 -19.38
C PRO A 177 -9.64 1.61 -19.32
N SER A 178 -8.97 1.75 -18.20
CA SER A 178 -7.80 2.62 -18.07
C SER A 178 -6.62 2.19 -18.94
N LEU A 179 -6.63 0.96 -19.44
CA LEU A 179 -5.60 0.40 -20.32
C LEU A 179 -5.80 0.77 -21.81
N GLN A 180 -6.93 1.38 -22.17
CA GLN A 180 -7.28 1.66 -23.59
C GLN A 180 -6.96 3.08 -24.08
N GLY A 181 -6.51 4.00 -23.22
CA GLY A 181 -6.26 5.40 -23.60
C GLY A 181 -5.02 5.59 -24.46
N ASN A 182 -5.05 6.49 -25.48
CA ASN A 182 -3.87 6.84 -26.31
C ASN A 182 -2.71 7.42 -25.47
N SER A 183 -2.99 8.15 -24.40
CA SER A 183 -2.01 8.67 -23.46
C SER A 183 -1.24 7.55 -22.75
N PHE A 184 -1.87 6.40 -22.58
CA PHE A 184 -1.27 5.22 -21.98
C PHE A 184 -0.12 4.67 -22.84
N THR A 185 -0.32 4.58 -24.15
CA THR A 185 0.70 4.00 -25.06
C THR A 185 1.97 4.82 -25.13
N ILE A 186 1.88 6.14 -24.98
CA ILE A 186 3.03 7.06 -25.04
C ILE A 186 3.83 7.01 -23.72
N LEU A 187 3.13 7.00 -22.57
CA LEU A 187 3.76 6.98 -21.23
C LEU A 187 4.21 5.58 -20.80
N LEU A 188 3.62 4.54 -21.37
CA LEU A 188 3.80 3.16 -20.95
C LEU A 188 5.27 2.73 -20.87
N PRO A 189 6.16 2.99 -21.85
CA PRO A 189 7.53 2.51 -21.78
C PRO A 189 8.30 3.08 -20.58
N SER A 190 8.24 4.39 -20.35
CA SER A 190 8.92 5.04 -19.23
C SER A 190 8.34 4.65 -17.89
N LEU A 191 7.01 4.52 -17.82
CA LEU A 191 6.30 4.10 -16.61
C LEU A 191 6.59 2.63 -16.26
N VAL A 192 6.67 1.74 -17.24
CA VAL A 192 7.06 0.33 -17.03
C VAL A 192 8.49 0.24 -16.53
N ILE A 193 9.41 1.00 -17.11
CA ILE A 193 10.80 1.06 -16.63
C ILE A 193 10.85 1.53 -15.18
N ALA A 194 10.09 2.59 -14.84
CA ALA A 194 9.96 3.07 -13.46
C ALA A 194 9.42 2.00 -12.51
N ALA A 195 8.32 1.38 -12.88
CA ALA A 195 7.67 0.34 -12.07
C ALA A 195 8.58 -0.88 -11.87
N VAL A 196 9.24 -1.35 -12.93
CA VAL A 196 10.18 -2.48 -12.86
C VAL A 196 11.37 -2.12 -11.98
N SER A 197 11.96 -0.93 -12.14
CA SER A 197 13.09 -0.48 -11.33
C SER A 197 12.74 -0.41 -9.84
N VAL A 198 11.58 0.15 -9.50
CA VAL A 198 11.06 0.21 -8.13
C VAL A 198 10.84 -1.21 -7.55
N VAL A 199 10.20 -2.11 -8.31
CA VAL A 199 9.94 -3.49 -7.88
C VAL A 199 11.22 -4.30 -7.74
N VAL A 200 12.27 -4.04 -8.53
CA VAL A 200 13.58 -4.71 -8.42
C VAL A 200 14.38 -4.19 -7.24
N VAL A 201 14.33 -2.89 -6.96
CA VAL A 201 15.08 -2.29 -5.84
C VAL A 201 14.48 -2.66 -4.48
N LEU A 202 13.17 -2.84 -4.39
CA LEU A 202 12.50 -3.20 -3.14
C LEU A 202 13.02 -4.50 -2.49
N PRO A 203 13.23 -5.61 -3.22
CA PRO A 203 13.87 -6.81 -2.64
C PRO A 203 15.30 -6.58 -2.17
N LEU A 204 16.07 -5.73 -2.84
CA LEU A 204 17.43 -5.40 -2.43
C LEU A 204 17.43 -4.65 -1.09
N LEU A 205 16.55 -3.65 -0.95
CA LEU A 205 16.36 -2.95 0.32
C LEU A 205 15.93 -3.92 1.44
N PHE A 206 14.99 -4.80 1.15
CA PHE A 206 14.55 -5.81 2.10
C PHE A 206 15.72 -6.72 2.55
N CYS A 207 16.59 -7.14 1.62
CA CYS A 207 17.80 -7.92 1.94
C CYS A 207 18.73 -7.15 2.86
N CYS A 208 18.94 -5.84 2.64
CA CYS A 208 19.75 -5.00 3.51
C CYS A 208 19.18 -4.98 4.94
N PHE A 209 17.90 -4.76 5.11
CA PHE A 209 17.23 -4.72 6.43
C PHE A 209 17.17 -6.09 7.12
N THR A 210 17.19 -7.19 6.38
CA THR A 210 17.21 -8.56 6.93
C THR A 210 18.60 -9.18 6.98
N HIS A 211 19.65 -8.38 6.68
CA HIS A 211 21.04 -8.83 6.62
C HIS A 211 21.24 -10.07 5.73
N PHE A 212 20.54 -10.13 4.59
CA PHE A 212 20.55 -11.23 3.59
C PHE A 212 20.17 -12.61 4.15
N LYS A 213 19.49 -12.65 5.32
CA LYS A 213 19.10 -13.93 5.95
C LYS A 213 17.79 -14.52 5.41
N ILE A 214 17.01 -13.75 4.64
CA ILE A 214 15.70 -14.17 4.14
C ILE A 214 15.64 -13.95 2.63
N ASN A 215 15.13 -14.95 1.90
CA ASN A 215 14.89 -14.81 0.46
C ASN A 215 13.70 -13.86 0.20
N PRO A 216 13.93 -12.65 -0.40
CA PRO A 216 12.89 -11.67 -0.62
C PRO A 216 11.83 -12.13 -1.63
N PHE A 217 12.24 -12.80 -2.71
CA PHE A 217 11.34 -13.22 -3.78
C PHE A 217 10.28 -14.20 -3.29
N ARG A 218 10.68 -15.14 -2.43
CA ARG A 218 9.75 -16.09 -1.82
C ARG A 218 8.71 -15.39 -0.94
N LYS A 219 9.12 -14.34 -0.22
CA LYS A 219 8.22 -13.57 0.64
C LYS A 219 7.31 -12.65 -0.19
N MET A 220 7.84 -11.98 -1.20
CA MET A 220 7.04 -11.17 -2.13
C MET A 220 6.01 -12.02 -2.88
N PHE A 221 6.36 -13.22 -3.32
CA PHE A 221 5.42 -14.13 -3.97
C PHE A 221 4.22 -14.50 -3.06
N ARG A 222 4.44 -14.59 -1.75
CA ARG A 222 3.36 -14.83 -0.79
C ARG A 222 2.47 -13.61 -0.54
N LEU A 223 2.97 -12.42 -0.85
CA LEU A 223 2.23 -11.17 -0.84
C LEU A 223 1.52 -10.89 -2.19
N LEU A 224 1.65 -11.76 -3.17
CA LEU A 224 1.01 -11.58 -4.48
C LEU A 224 -0.52 -11.39 -4.39
N PRO A 225 -1.29 -12.13 -3.57
CA PRO A 225 -2.73 -11.90 -3.44
C PRO A 225 -3.11 -10.48 -3.01
N PRO A 226 -2.56 -9.92 -1.92
CA PRO A 226 -2.84 -8.53 -1.56
C PRO A 226 -2.27 -7.52 -2.58
N ALA A 227 -1.11 -7.80 -3.19
CA ALA A 227 -0.53 -6.93 -4.22
C ALA A 227 -1.41 -6.82 -5.46
N LEU A 228 -1.98 -7.93 -5.95
CA LEU A 228 -2.96 -7.91 -7.04
C LEU A 228 -4.25 -7.18 -6.66
N SER A 229 -4.70 -7.34 -5.41
CA SER A 229 -5.88 -6.63 -4.92
C SER A 229 -5.68 -5.11 -4.89
N ALA A 230 -4.49 -4.65 -4.52
CA ALA A 230 -4.13 -3.23 -4.57
C ALA A 230 -4.01 -2.72 -6.01
N LEU A 231 -3.36 -3.49 -6.88
CA LEU A 231 -3.16 -3.12 -8.28
C LEU A 231 -4.50 -2.90 -8.99
N PHE A 232 -5.39 -3.87 -8.93
CA PHE A 232 -6.69 -3.80 -9.61
C PHE A 232 -7.73 -2.96 -8.86
N GLY A 233 -7.65 -2.90 -7.54
CA GLY A 233 -8.47 -2.00 -6.72
C GLY A 233 -8.05 -0.54 -6.80
N GLN A 234 -6.87 -0.24 -7.40
CA GLN A 234 -6.29 1.10 -7.53
C GLN A 234 -6.13 1.82 -6.18
N ASN A 235 -6.17 1.07 -5.10
CA ASN A 235 -6.13 1.58 -3.74
C ASN A 235 -5.53 0.53 -2.80
N ALA A 236 -4.61 0.94 -1.94
CA ALA A 236 -4.02 0.09 -0.92
C ALA A 236 -5.07 -0.45 0.07
N ASP A 237 -6.15 0.31 0.34
CA ASP A 237 -7.23 -0.12 1.25
C ASP A 237 -7.94 -1.38 0.77
N ALA A 238 -8.07 -1.56 -0.55
CA ALA A 238 -8.63 -2.77 -1.15
C ALA A 238 -7.82 -4.04 -0.85
N ALA A 239 -6.58 -3.90 -0.42
CA ALA A 239 -5.68 -5.03 -0.15
C ALA A 239 -5.56 -5.38 1.34
N TYR A 240 -6.09 -4.59 2.28
CA TYR A 240 -5.82 -4.82 3.72
C TYR A 240 -6.36 -6.14 4.24
N ILE A 241 -7.57 -6.55 3.85
CA ILE A 241 -8.12 -7.85 4.28
C ILE A 241 -7.24 -9.02 3.81
N PRO A 242 -6.92 -9.16 2.52
CA PRO A 242 -6.00 -10.19 2.07
C PRO A 242 -4.57 -10.00 2.60
N LEU A 243 -4.13 -8.77 2.93
CA LEU A 243 -2.83 -8.49 3.52
C LEU A 243 -2.72 -9.06 4.94
N TYR A 244 -3.66 -8.73 5.83
CA TYR A 244 -3.73 -9.31 7.19
C TYR A 244 -3.77 -10.84 7.16
N SER A 245 -4.58 -11.40 6.24
CA SER A 245 -4.65 -12.85 6.05
C SER A 245 -3.32 -13.44 5.57
N SER A 246 -2.65 -12.79 4.62
CA SER A 246 -1.36 -13.26 4.07
C SER A 246 -0.24 -13.16 5.08
N GLU A 247 -0.15 -12.07 5.83
CA GLU A 247 0.86 -11.88 6.87
C GLU A 247 0.73 -12.93 7.98
N ARG A 248 -0.49 -13.19 8.43
CA ARG A 248 -0.74 -14.16 9.50
C ARG A 248 -0.63 -15.60 9.03
N ASN A 249 -1.28 -15.97 7.91
CA ASN A 249 -1.43 -17.38 7.51
C ASN A 249 -0.37 -17.84 6.51
N ASN A 250 0.07 -16.96 5.59
CA ASN A 250 1.04 -17.34 4.55
C ASN A 250 2.48 -17.05 4.99
N LEU A 251 2.69 -15.98 5.73
CA LEU A 251 4.01 -15.56 6.20
C LEU A 251 4.30 -16.04 7.63
N GLY A 252 3.28 -16.41 8.39
CA GLY A 252 3.41 -16.91 9.75
C GLY A 252 3.86 -15.88 10.77
N ILE A 253 3.60 -14.59 10.51
CA ILE A 253 4.02 -13.49 11.40
C ILE A 253 3.11 -13.47 12.62
N GLN A 254 3.68 -13.15 13.77
CA GLN A 254 2.93 -13.07 15.02
C GLN A 254 1.82 -12.02 14.96
N LYS A 255 0.68 -12.34 15.58
CA LYS A 255 -0.50 -11.48 15.67
C LYS A 255 -0.19 -10.08 16.20
N ARG A 256 0.66 -9.97 17.24
CA ARG A 256 1.06 -8.69 17.84
C ARG A 256 1.82 -7.80 16.86
N VAL A 257 2.76 -8.40 16.12
CA VAL A 257 3.56 -7.69 15.13
C VAL A 257 2.67 -7.23 13.96
N VAL A 258 1.83 -8.10 13.43
CA VAL A 258 0.90 -7.76 12.35
C VAL A 258 -0.08 -6.67 12.81
N GLY A 259 -0.71 -6.83 13.98
CA GLY A 259 -1.68 -5.88 14.52
C GLY A 259 -1.11 -4.49 14.78
N PHE A 260 0.19 -4.38 15.08
CA PHE A 260 0.87 -3.10 15.29
C PHE A 260 1.41 -2.51 13.99
N CYS A 261 2.17 -3.31 13.23
CA CYS A 261 2.94 -2.80 12.10
C CYS A 261 2.07 -2.49 10.88
N THR A 262 1.11 -3.34 10.55
CA THR A 262 0.28 -3.16 9.35
C THR A 262 -0.53 -1.86 9.37
N PRO A 263 -1.19 -1.47 10.48
CA PRO A 263 -1.80 -0.15 10.58
C PRO A 263 -0.81 1.02 10.48
N LEU A 264 0.38 0.88 11.10
CA LEU A 264 1.40 1.92 11.02
C LEU A 264 1.95 2.09 9.60
N PHE A 265 2.10 1.00 8.86
CA PHE A 265 2.51 1.07 7.46
C PHE A 265 1.43 1.67 6.56
N ARG A 266 0.17 1.75 7.00
CA ARG A 266 -0.84 2.55 6.31
C ARG A 266 -0.47 4.05 6.28
N ILE A 267 0.28 4.53 7.28
CA ILE A 267 0.77 5.91 7.38
C ILE A 267 2.17 6.03 6.76
N MET A 268 3.08 5.14 7.12
CA MET A 268 4.51 5.25 6.87
C MET A 268 4.97 4.48 5.62
N GLY A 269 4.20 3.52 5.14
CA GLY A 269 4.54 2.66 3.99
C GLY A 269 4.09 3.21 2.63
N ARG A 270 3.90 4.53 2.49
CA ARG A 270 3.47 5.20 1.26
C ARG A 270 4.61 5.47 0.26
N GLY A 271 5.64 4.64 0.33
CA GLY A 271 6.81 4.79 -0.54
C GLY A 271 6.52 4.59 -2.03
N GLY A 272 5.54 3.74 -2.38
CA GLY A 272 5.07 3.57 -3.76
C GLY A 272 4.36 4.83 -4.25
N SER A 273 3.44 5.37 -3.47
CA SER A 273 2.74 6.62 -3.80
C SER A 273 3.71 7.80 -3.95
N ALA A 274 4.72 7.89 -3.06
CA ALA A 274 5.76 8.90 -3.16
C ALA A 274 6.64 8.72 -4.41
N ALA A 275 7.03 7.48 -4.74
CA ALA A 275 7.87 7.18 -5.89
C ALA A 275 7.19 7.55 -7.22
N PHE A 276 5.92 7.15 -7.38
CA PHE A 276 5.18 7.49 -8.60
C PHE A 276 4.76 8.97 -8.67
N ALA A 277 4.60 9.65 -7.53
CA ALA A 277 4.48 11.10 -7.51
C ALA A 277 5.79 11.78 -7.93
N THR A 278 6.95 11.29 -7.46
CA THR A 278 8.27 11.77 -7.90
C THR A 278 8.44 11.61 -9.40
N TYR A 279 8.05 10.45 -9.96
CA TYR A 279 8.03 10.22 -11.40
C TYR A 279 7.19 11.29 -12.13
N ALA A 280 5.96 11.55 -11.67
CA ALA A 280 5.07 12.53 -12.29
C ALA A 280 5.62 13.96 -12.26
N VAL A 281 6.22 14.36 -11.13
CA VAL A 281 6.83 15.69 -10.98
C VAL A 281 8.06 15.85 -11.85
N CYS A 282 8.96 14.86 -11.88
CA CYS A 282 10.12 14.87 -12.78
C CYS A 282 9.70 14.89 -14.25
N LEU A 283 8.65 14.16 -14.62
CA LEU A 283 8.05 14.21 -15.95
C LEU A 283 7.56 15.63 -16.31
N ALA A 284 6.88 16.31 -15.38
CA ALA A 284 6.40 17.66 -15.59
C ALA A 284 7.53 18.68 -15.75
N ILE A 285 8.60 18.56 -14.95
CA ILE A 285 9.81 19.38 -15.06
C ILE A 285 10.47 19.15 -16.42
N TYR A 286 10.60 17.92 -16.83
CA TYR A 286 11.20 17.57 -18.12
C TYR A 286 10.37 18.12 -19.30
N ASN A 287 9.05 18.00 -19.25
CA ASN A 287 8.15 18.51 -20.28
C ASN A 287 8.10 20.05 -20.37
N SER A 288 8.49 20.76 -19.30
CA SER A 288 8.65 22.22 -19.36
C SER A 288 9.94 22.68 -20.04
N GLY A 289 10.75 21.75 -20.58
CA GLY A 289 12.01 22.02 -21.26
C GLY A 289 13.20 22.22 -20.32
N GLU A 290 13.03 22.00 -19.02
CA GLU A 290 14.11 22.07 -18.04
C GLU A 290 14.83 20.73 -17.90
N ALA A 291 16.16 20.78 -17.81
CA ALA A 291 16.95 19.59 -17.57
C ALA A 291 16.73 19.06 -16.15
N VAL A 292 16.30 17.82 -16.03
CA VAL A 292 16.22 17.14 -14.75
C VAL A 292 17.63 16.80 -14.28
N SER A 293 18.12 17.47 -13.24
CA SER A 293 19.42 17.19 -12.63
C SER A 293 19.30 16.20 -11.47
N LEU A 294 20.42 15.60 -11.06
CA LEU A 294 20.43 14.72 -9.87
C LEU A 294 19.96 15.47 -8.61
N VAL A 295 20.32 16.74 -8.48
CA VAL A 295 19.90 17.59 -7.36
C VAL A 295 18.38 17.78 -7.39
N THR A 296 17.82 18.04 -8.56
CA THR A 296 16.36 18.15 -8.74
C THR A 296 15.65 16.85 -8.31
N VAL A 297 16.16 15.69 -8.74
CA VAL A 297 15.60 14.38 -8.34
C VAL A 297 15.64 14.21 -6.83
N LEU A 298 16.75 14.52 -6.17
CA LEU A 298 16.88 14.40 -4.72
C LEU A 298 15.92 15.33 -3.96
N LEU A 299 15.76 16.58 -4.41
CA LEU A 299 14.82 17.52 -3.80
C LEU A 299 13.36 17.07 -3.96
N VAL A 300 12.98 16.65 -5.17
CA VAL A 300 11.64 16.13 -5.44
C VAL A 300 11.39 14.86 -4.63
N ALA A 301 12.35 13.94 -4.56
CA ALA A 301 12.25 12.72 -3.78
C ALA A 301 12.06 13.03 -2.28
N ALA A 302 12.83 13.96 -1.72
CA ALA A 302 12.68 14.38 -0.33
C ALA A 302 11.30 15.01 -0.07
N ALA A 303 10.85 15.92 -0.94
CA ALA A 303 9.53 16.56 -0.82
C ALA A 303 8.40 15.52 -0.89
N CYS A 304 8.39 14.65 -1.90
CA CYS A 304 7.36 13.61 -2.06
C CYS A 304 7.34 12.63 -0.90
N THR A 305 8.52 12.22 -0.39
CA THR A 305 8.61 11.34 0.77
C THR A 305 8.04 12.01 2.02
N CYS A 306 8.38 13.27 2.30
CA CYS A 306 7.84 14.00 3.45
C CYS A 306 6.31 14.15 3.36
N VAL A 307 5.80 14.53 2.19
CA VAL A 307 4.35 14.70 1.98
C VAL A 307 3.59 13.39 2.07
N SER A 308 4.22 12.26 1.70
CA SER A 308 3.58 10.95 1.75
C SER A 308 3.08 10.56 3.15
N PHE A 309 3.74 11.06 4.21
CA PHE A 309 3.29 10.85 5.59
C PHE A 309 1.97 11.59 5.91
N ALA A 310 1.65 12.65 5.19
CA ALA A 310 0.38 13.37 5.34
C ALA A 310 -0.74 12.79 4.44
N ALA A 311 -0.37 12.07 3.38
CA ALA A 311 -1.32 11.55 2.39
C ALA A 311 -2.20 10.39 2.89
N PHE A 312 -1.95 9.85 4.09
CA PHE A 312 -2.75 8.76 4.68
C PHE A 312 -4.24 9.11 4.85
N SER A 313 -4.59 10.39 4.91
CA SER A 313 -5.96 10.88 5.07
C SER A 313 -6.78 10.86 3.78
N ALA A 314 -6.18 10.52 2.63
CA ALA A 314 -6.81 10.59 1.32
C ALA A 314 -6.79 9.23 0.59
N PRO A 315 -7.55 8.22 1.08
CA PRO A 315 -7.53 6.86 0.52
C PRO A 315 -7.93 6.85 -0.96
N GLY A 316 -7.13 6.15 -1.78
CA GLY A 316 -7.32 6.06 -3.23
C GLY A 316 -6.88 7.29 -4.03
N THR A 317 -6.55 8.39 -3.36
CA THR A 317 -6.09 9.64 -3.99
C THR A 317 -4.73 10.10 -3.47
N GLU A 318 -3.98 9.21 -2.81
CA GLU A 318 -2.70 9.51 -2.16
C GLU A 318 -1.69 10.12 -3.13
N VAL A 319 -1.53 9.49 -4.31
CA VAL A 319 -0.62 9.98 -5.35
C VAL A 319 -1.05 11.39 -5.82
N LEU A 320 -2.36 11.63 -5.94
CA LEU A 320 -2.88 12.94 -6.33
C LEU A 320 -2.51 14.02 -5.30
N VAL A 321 -2.67 13.73 -4.02
CA VAL A 321 -2.33 14.67 -2.94
C VAL A 321 -0.85 14.99 -2.95
N ILE A 322 0.00 13.97 -3.07
CA ILE A 322 1.46 14.13 -3.11
C ILE A 322 1.87 14.91 -4.36
N CYS A 323 1.34 14.56 -5.53
CA CYS A 323 1.60 15.27 -6.78
C CYS A 323 1.16 16.73 -6.72
N SER A 324 -0.06 17.00 -6.25
CA SER A 324 -0.60 18.36 -6.20
C SER A 324 0.23 19.26 -5.30
N PHE A 325 0.67 18.75 -4.15
CA PHE A 325 1.56 19.49 -3.27
C PHE A 325 2.94 19.71 -3.88
N ALA A 326 3.54 18.66 -4.45
CA ALA A 326 4.86 18.75 -5.06
C ALA A 326 4.84 19.69 -6.30
N PHE A 327 3.81 19.63 -7.13
CA PHE A 327 3.67 20.58 -8.24
C PHE A 327 3.56 22.03 -7.77
N SER A 328 2.82 22.27 -6.68
CA SER A 328 2.75 23.60 -6.06
C SER A 328 4.11 24.07 -5.54
N LEU A 329 4.87 23.16 -4.89
CA LEU A 329 6.19 23.47 -4.34
C LEU A 329 7.23 23.82 -5.42
N PHE A 330 7.14 23.16 -6.57
CA PHE A 330 8.06 23.39 -7.71
C PHE A 330 7.46 24.34 -8.74
N GLU A 331 6.38 25.07 -8.42
CA GLU A 331 5.72 26.08 -9.28
C GLU A 331 5.31 25.53 -10.67
N ARG A 332 4.93 24.24 -10.73
CA ARG A 332 4.56 23.58 -11.98
C ARG A 332 3.05 23.48 -12.13
N LYS A 333 2.58 23.84 -13.31
CA LYS A 333 1.20 23.60 -13.74
C LYS A 333 1.19 22.28 -14.53
N ALA A 334 0.84 21.18 -13.89
CA ALA A 334 0.68 19.92 -14.58
C ALA A 334 -0.64 19.27 -14.17
N ASP A 335 -1.25 18.60 -15.13
CA ASP A 335 -2.50 17.88 -14.93
C ASP A 335 -2.21 16.52 -14.25
N SER A 336 -1.97 16.57 -12.94
CA SER A 336 -1.72 15.37 -12.13
C SER A 336 -2.88 14.37 -12.21
N ILE A 337 -4.08 14.86 -12.53
CA ILE A 337 -5.32 14.08 -12.59
C ILE A 337 -5.32 13.14 -13.79
N ALA A 338 -4.80 13.58 -14.93
CA ALA A 338 -4.73 12.76 -16.13
C ALA A 338 -3.81 11.54 -15.96
N LEU A 339 -2.83 11.62 -15.06
CA LEU A 339 -1.89 10.53 -14.76
C LEU A 339 -2.42 9.57 -13.67
N LEU A 340 -3.41 9.99 -12.87
CA LEU A 340 -3.91 9.22 -11.74
C LEU A 340 -4.33 7.78 -12.09
N PRO A 341 -5.08 7.52 -13.18
CA PRO A 341 -5.49 6.16 -13.54
C PRO A 341 -4.31 5.22 -13.84
N LEU A 342 -3.16 5.79 -14.23
CA LEU A 342 -1.94 5.04 -14.54
C LEU A 342 -1.06 4.83 -13.30
N LEU A 343 -0.95 5.86 -12.47
CA LEU A 343 -0.05 5.86 -11.31
C LEU A 343 -0.67 5.18 -10.09
N ALA A 344 -1.98 5.32 -9.88
CA ALA A 344 -2.65 4.78 -8.71
C ALA A 344 -2.53 3.24 -8.57
N PRO A 345 -2.72 2.44 -9.64
CA PRO A 345 -2.55 0.98 -9.54
C PRO A 345 -1.15 0.56 -9.13
N LEU A 346 -0.13 1.17 -9.75
CA LEU A 346 1.27 0.84 -9.52
C LEU A 346 1.72 1.31 -8.13
N SER A 347 1.31 2.50 -7.72
CA SER A 347 1.62 3.02 -6.39
C SER A 347 1.00 2.16 -5.29
N ALA A 348 -0.28 1.78 -5.42
CA ALA A 348 -0.95 0.93 -4.47
C ALA A 348 -0.31 -0.46 -4.35
N LEU A 349 0.12 -1.06 -5.47
CA LEU A 349 0.86 -2.31 -5.48
C LEU A 349 2.15 -2.21 -4.65
N VAL A 350 2.95 -1.16 -4.90
CA VAL A 350 4.24 -0.98 -4.21
C VAL A 350 4.02 -0.66 -2.73
N ASP A 351 3.05 0.18 -2.38
CA ASP A 351 2.70 0.50 -0.99
C ASP A 351 2.31 -0.76 -0.20
N VAL A 352 1.54 -1.67 -0.81
CA VAL A 352 1.17 -2.93 -0.17
C VAL A 352 2.37 -3.88 -0.04
N LEU A 353 3.29 -3.91 -0.99
CA LEU A 353 4.52 -4.69 -0.86
C LEU A 353 5.41 -4.16 0.26
N ILE A 354 5.58 -2.83 0.38
CA ILE A 354 6.32 -2.21 1.48
C ILE A 354 5.68 -2.56 2.83
N SER A 355 4.35 -2.42 2.91
CA SER A 355 3.57 -2.71 4.12
C SER A 355 3.68 -4.18 4.53
N GLY A 356 3.63 -5.12 3.57
CA GLY A 356 3.70 -6.55 3.86
C GLY A 356 5.10 -7.06 4.17
N LEU A 357 6.15 -6.41 3.64
CA LEU A 357 7.53 -6.76 3.95
C LEU A 357 7.98 -6.22 5.32
N GLY A 358 7.42 -5.09 5.76
CA GLY A 358 7.78 -4.46 7.03
C GLY A 358 7.62 -5.37 8.26
N PRO A 359 6.46 -6.00 8.47
CA PRO A 359 6.25 -6.93 9.58
C PRO A 359 7.22 -8.13 9.58
N ILE A 360 7.71 -8.56 8.40
CA ILE A 360 8.72 -9.63 8.30
C ILE A 360 10.07 -9.15 8.85
N ILE A 361 10.48 -7.93 8.48
CA ILE A 361 11.73 -7.32 8.97
C ILE A 361 11.69 -7.22 10.49
N ILE A 362 10.57 -6.71 11.03
CA ILE A 362 10.40 -6.52 12.46
C ILE A 362 10.36 -7.86 13.19
N GLY A 363 9.57 -8.81 12.72
CA GLY A 363 9.50 -10.14 13.32
C GLY A 363 10.84 -10.85 13.35
N LYS A 364 11.71 -10.62 12.33
CA LYS A 364 13.05 -11.21 12.28
C LYS A 364 14.04 -10.52 13.20
N ASN A 365 14.04 -9.17 13.23
CA ASN A 365 15.05 -8.41 13.94
C ASN A 365 14.85 -8.43 15.45
N PHE A 366 13.63 -8.55 15.91
CA PHE A 366 13.32 -8.48 17.32
C PHE A 366 13.06 -9.82 17.99
N ASN A 367 13.20 -10.95 17.31
CA ASN A 367 12.97 -12.30 17.88
C ASN A 367 11.79 -12.31 18.89
N ALA A 368 10.84 -11.39 18.70
CA ALA A 368 9.81 -11.06 19.65
C ALA A 368 8.93 -12.29 19.82
N ASP A 369 9.27 -13.11 20.81
CA ASP A 369 8.57 -14.30 21.23
C ASP A 369 8.20 -15.21 20.05
N CYS A 370 9.21 -15.64 19.35
CA CYS A 370 9.09 -16.72 18.40
C CYS A 370 8.77 -18.01 19.10
N GLU A 371 7.53 -18.19 19.50
CA GLU A 371 6.96 -19.50 19.33
C GLU A 371 6.96 -19.78 17.83
N ILE A 372 8.12 -20.21 17.36
CA ILE A 372 8.35 -20.99 16.15
C ILE A 372 7.56 -20.53 14.93
N CYS A 373 7.92 -19.40 14.38
CA CYS A 373 7.87 -19.31 12.93
C CYS A 373 9.14 -19.98 12.41
N ASN A 374 9.01 -21.19 11.94
CA ASN A 374 10.08 -21.87 11.23
C ASN A 374 10.25 -21.11 9.89
N TRP A 375 11.06 -20.03 9.93
CA TRP A 375 11.22 -19.05 8.85
C TRP A 375 11.76 -19.71 7.57
N ASP A 376 12.37 -20.89 7.71
CA ASP A 376 12.99 -21.65 6.65
C ASP A 376 12.03 -22.63 5.96
N THR A 377 10.95 -23.03 6.62
CA THR A 377 9.98 -24.03 6.11
C THR A 377 8.69 -23.44 5.57
N VAL A 378 8.46 -22.14 5.75
CA VAL A 378 7.21 -21.48 5.33
C VAL A 378 7.36 -20.71 4.02
#